data_d5b59ae41247f536010541fcc53ee245
#
_entry.id   d5b59ae41247f536010541fcc53ee245
#
_cell.length_a   1.000
_cell.length_b   1.000
_cell.length_c   1.000
_cell.angle_alpha   90.00
_cell.angle_beta   90.00
_cell.angle_gamma   90.00
#
_symmetry.space_group_name_H-M   'P 1'
#
loop_
_entity.id
_entity.type
_entity.pdbx_description
1 polymer ?
#
loop_
_entity_poly.entity_id
_entity_poly.type
_entity_poly.pdbx_seq_one_letter_code
_entity_poly.pdbx_strand_id
1 'polypeptide(L)' 'NKKIKKLERLVADCEAAIEQTESAIAILEEKMATPDGASDMSLYEQHQKLKQQLDHTVEEWERVSMELEEMNEK' A
#
# COMPACT_ATOMS: atom_id res chain seq x y z
N ASN A 1 -16.86 11.93 17.83
CA ASN A 1 -16.31 10.77 18.54
C ASN A 1 -14.83 10.60 18.23
N LYS A 2 -14.00 10.54 19.27
CA LYS A 2 -12.55 10.44 19.13
C LYS A 2 -12.12 9.16 18.40
N LYS A 3 -12.85 8.07 18.63
CA LYS A 3 -12.52 6.79 18.00
C LYS A 3 -12.77 6.80 16.50
N ILE A 4 -13.85 7.43 16.07
CA ILE A 4 -14.18 7.58 14.65
C ILE A 4 -13.10 8.42 13.95
N LYS A 5 -12.71 9.55 14.55
CA LYS A 5 -11.68 10.41 13.99
C LYS A 5 -10.34 9.68 13.87
N LYS A 6 -10.01 8.86 14.86
CA LYS A 6 -8.79 8.07 14.83
C LYS A 6 -8.82 7.06 13.68
N LEU A 7 -9.96 6.38 13.49
CA LEU A 7 -10.12 5.42 12.40
C LEU A 7 -10.06 6.11 11.04
N GLU A 8 -10.69 7.28 10.90
CA GLU A 8 -10.64 8.06 9.66
C GLU A 8 -9.21 8.44 9.30
N ARG A 9 -8.42 8.82 10.30
CA ARG A 9 -7.01 9.16 10.10
C ARG A 9 -6.20 7.94 9.69
N LEU A 10 -6.46 6.78 10.31
CA LEU A 10 -5.78 5.55 9.94
C LEU A 10 -6.09 5.13 8.50
N VAL A 11 -7.35 5.29 8.08
CA VAL A 11 -7.75 5.02 6.70
C VAL A 11 -6.97 5.93 5.75
N ALA A 12 -6.92 7.22 6.06
CA ALA A 12 -6.20 8.19 5.22
C ALA A 12 -4.70 7.86 5.15
N ASP A 13 -4.11 7.48 6.28
CA ASP A 13 -2.69 7.11 6.33
C ASP A 13 -2.42 5.85 5.49
N CYS A 14 -3.31 4.87 5.57
CA CYS A 14 -3.20 3.65 4.76
C CYS A 14 -3.34 3.96 3.26
N GLU A 15 -4.29 4.82 2.90
CA GLU A 15 -4.47 5.22 1.51
C GLU A 15 -3.23 5.93 0.96
N ALA A 16 -2.63 6.81 1.75
CA ALA A 16 -1.40 7.50 1.36
C ALA A 16 -0.24 6.51 1.17
N ALA A 17 -0.12 5.53 2.08
CA ALA A 17 0.92 4.52 2.00
C ALA A 17 0.72 3.62 0.77
N ILE A 18 -0.52 3.25 0.47
CA ILE A 18 -0.86 2.46 -0.71
C ILE A 18 -0.43 3.20 -1.98
N GLU A 19 -0.80 4.48 -2.07
CA GLU A 19 -0.48 5.31 -3.22
C GLU A 19 1.03 5.45 -3.43
N GLN A 20 1.78 5.69 -2.35
CA GLN A 20 3.24 5.79 -2.41
C GLN A 20 3.87 4.46 -2.84
N THR A 21 3.39 3.36 -2.30
CA THR A 21 3.91 2.04 -2.63
C THR A 21 3.61 1.69 -4.09
N GLU A 22 2.42 1.98 -4.58
CA GLU A 22 2.06 1.75 -5.97
C GLU A 22 2.93 2.58 -6.92
N SER A 23 3.21 3.84 -6.55
CA SER A 23 4.09 4.70 -7.34
C SER A 23 5.51 4.14 -7.39
N ALA A 24 6.02 3.65 -6.26
CA ALA A 24 7.34 3.04 -6.20
C ALA A 24 7.41 1.78 -7.06
N ILE A 25 6.37 0.97 -7.05
CA ILE A 25 6.28 -0.24 -7.87
C ILE A 25 6.29 0.14 -9.36
N ALA A 26 5.53 1.16 -9.74
CA ALA A 26 5.46 1.60 -11.13
C ALA A 26 6.83 2.07 -11.65
N ILE A 27 7.55 2.86 -10.84
CA ILE A 27 8.89 3.32 -11.18
C ILE A 27 9.84 2.14 -11.33
N LEU A 28 9.76 1.18 -10.43
CA LEU A 28 10.59 -0.01 -10.45
C LEU A 28 10.31 -0.87 -11.69
N GLU A 29 9.04 -1.02 -12.04
CA GLU A 29 8.63 -1.77 -13.23
C GLU A 29 9.17 -1.14 -14.52
N GLU A 30 9.23 0.19 -14.58
CA GLU A 30 9.83 0.89 -15.70
C GLU A 30 11.32 0.53 -15.84
N LYS A 31 12.03 0.48 -14.71
CA LYS A 31 13.45 0.07 -14.71
C LYS A 31 13.61 -1.38 -15.13
N MET A 32 12.71 -2.24 -14.68
CA MET A 32 12.75 -3.67 -15.02
C MET A 32 12.44 -3.91 -16.50
N ALA A 33 11.73 -2.98 -17.16
CA ALA A 33 11.40 -3.09 -18.57
C ALA A 33 12.59 -2.78 -19.47
N THR A 34 13.66 -2.16 -18.95
CA THR A 34 14.86 -1.90 -19.73
C THR A 34 15.72 -3.17 -19.83
N PRO A 35 16.54 -3.32 -20.90
CA PRO A 35 17.41 -4.50 -21.04
C PRO A 35 18.37 -4.70 -19.84
N ASP A 36 18.91 -3.60 -19.31
CA ASP A 36 19.83 -3.65 -18.16
C ASP A 36 19.06 -4.03 -16.89
N GLY A 37 17.85 -3.47 -16.72
CA GLY A 37 17.02 -3.76 -15.56
C GLY A 37 16.47 -5.18 -15.58
N ALA A 38 16.17 -5.72 -16.75
CA ALA A 38 15.62 -7.07 -16.87
C ALA A 38 16.56 -8.15 -16.35
N SER A 39 17.87 -7.88 -16.38
CA SER A 39 18.87 -8.83 -15.89
C SER A 39 19.34 -8.54 -14.46
N ASP A 40 18.79 -7.51 -13.82
CA ASP A 40 19.18 -7.12 -12.46
C ASP A 40 18.29 -7.83 -11.42
N MET A 41 18.85 -8.83 -10.75
CA MET A 41 18.13 -9.60 -9.74
C MET A 41 17.68 -8.75 -8.55
N SER A 42 18.44 -7.70 -8.22
CA SER A 42 18.09 -6.85 -7.08
C SER A 42 16.80 -6.08 -7.31
N LEU A 43 16.48 -5.74 -8.55
CA LEU A 43 15.23 -5.08 -8.90
C LEU A 43 14.03 -6.01 -8.66
N TYR A 44 14.17 -7.29 -9.00
CA TYR A 44 13.13 -8.28 -8.76
C TYR A 44 12.88 -8.48 -7.27
N GLU A 45 13.94 -8.50 -6.47
CA GLU A 45 13.81 -8.60 -5.02
C GLU A 45 13.08 -7.38 -4.43
N GLN A 46 13.44 -6.19 -4.88
CA GLN A 46 12.78 -4.96 -4.45
C GLN A 46 11.31 -4.95 -4.83
N HIS A 47 11.01 -5.40 -6.05
CA HIS A 47 9.64 -5.47 -6.55
C HIS A 47 8.79 -6.41 -5.68
N GLN A 48 9.33 -7.56 -5.33
CA GLN A 48 8.64 -8.53 -4.48
C GLN A 48 8.37 -7.96 -3.08
N LYS A 49 9.35 -7.29 -2.49
CA LYS A 49 9.20 -6.66 -1.18
C LYS A 49 8.12 -5.58 -1.19
N LEU A 50 8.13 -4.75 -2.23
CA LEU A 50 7.12 -3.70 -2.38
C LEU A 50 5.72 -4.27 -2.54
N LYS A 51 5.58 -5.35 -3.29
CA LYS A 51 4.29 -6.02 -3.44
C LYS A 51 3.78 -6.60 -2.14
N GLN A 52 4.65 -7.22 -1.35
CA GLN A 52 4.29 -7.74 -0.04
C GLN A 52 3.85 -6.60 0.90
N GLN A 53 4.58 -5.49 0.86
CA GLN A 53 4.26 -4.33 1.66
C GLN A 53 2.91 -3.74 1.27
N LEU A 54 2.64 -3.69 -0.04
CA LEU A 54 1.36 -3.21 -0.56
C LEU A 54 0.20 -4.10 -0.07
N ASP A 55 0.35 -5.41 -0.21
CA ASP A 55 -0.66 -6.37 0.23
C ASP A 55 -0.97 -6.21 1.72
N HIS A 56 0.06 -6.06 2.53
CA HIS A 56 -0.09 -5.87 3.97
C HIS A 56 -0.84 -4.57 4.28
N THR A 57 -0.48 -3.49 3.60
CA THR A 57 -1.13 -2.20 3.80
C THR A 57 -2.59 -2.22 3.36
N VAL A 58 -2.88 -2.89 2.25
CA VAL A 58 -4.26 -3.05 1.76
C VAL A 58 -5.10 -3.85 2.76
N GLU A 59 -4.55 -4.90 3.35
CA GLU A 59 -5.24 -5.68 4.37
C GLU A 59 -5.57 -4.82 5.59
N GLU A 60 -4.63 -4.00 6.03
CA GLU A 60 -4.86 -3.07 7.14
C GLU A 60 -5.94 -2.05 6.79
N TRP A 61 -5.87 -1.51 5.57
CA TRP A 61 -6.86 -0.56 5.09
C TRP A 61 -8.26 -1.16 5.10
N GLU A 62 -8.40 -2.38 4.62
CA GLU A 62 -9.69 -3.07 4.61
C GLU A 62 -10.25 -3.27 6.01
N ARG A 63 -9.40 -3.71 6.94
CA ARG A 63 -9.81 -3.94 8.33
C ARG A 63 -10.26 -2.64 9.01
N VAL A 64 -9.46 -1.58 8.86
CA VAL A 64 -9.78 -0.28 9.48
C VAL A 64 -11.04 0.31 8.85
N SER A 65 -11.18 0.19 7.54
CA SER A 65 -12.37 0.67 6.82
C SER A 65 -13.65 -0.03 7.31
N MET A 66 -13.58 -1.33 7.53
CA MET A 66 -14.70 -2.09 8.04
C MET A 66 -15.08 -1.67 9.45
N GLU A 67 -14.09 -1.45 10.31
CA GLU A 67 -14.34 -0.95 11.66
C GLU A 67 -15.01 0.42 11.63
N LEU A 68 -14.56 1.28 10.74
CA LEU A 68 -15.13 2.63 10.59
C LEU A 68 -16.58 2.55 10.13
N GLU A 69 -16.89 1.69 9.17
CA GLU A 69 -18.25 1.49 8.69
C GLU A 69 -19.16 0.99 9.81
N GLU A 70 -18.71 0.03 10.59
CA GLU A 70 -19.46 -0.50 11.72
C GLU A 70 -19.80 0.60 12.73
N MET A 71 -18.86 1.49 13.00
CA MET A 71 -19.08 2.58 13.95
C MET A 71 -20.03 3.64 13.39
N ASN A 72 -19.98 3.89 12.08
CA ASN A 72 -20.85 4.88 11.45
C ASN A 72 -22.30 4.39 11.34
N GLU A 73 -22.51 3.08 11.29
CA GLU A 73 -23.86 2.51 11.22
C GLU A 73 -24.63 2.62 12.54
N LYS A 74 -23.97 2.90 13.62
CA LYS A 74 -24.56 3.09 14.93
C LYS A 74 -24.77 4.57 15.21
#